data_867849be0176f6427614fc12ffdf90f1
#
_entry.id   867849be0176f6427614fc12ffdf90f1
#
_cell.length_a   1.000
_cell.length_b   1.000
_cell.length_c   1.000
_cell.angle_alpha   90.00
_cell.angle_beta   90.00
_cell.angle_gamma   90.00
#
_symmetry.space_group_name_H-M   'P 1'
#
loop_
_entity.id
_entity.type
_entity.pdbx_description
1 polymer ?
#
loop_
_entity_poly.entity_id
_entity_poly.type
_entity_poly.pdbx_seq_one_letter_code
_entity_poly.pdbx_strand_id
1 'polypeptide(L)'
;QMALHIDRGMFADTSQGINSNFWNYKDKYLELLQKAQTDSVSKAISSLEPDNPMYNRYMSALRDFVSKNNISATPIFIRNPKLDSIGAVNDARKALVYHHYLEDTLKNNDSAYLKSMKRFQKDNNLNGDGVIGANTIKALERDNSKKFQLLAINADRWRKEHIIELPEKYVWVNLPSFKLKIIESDTVRLEKNVVIGKSNLKNETPILESAINQIVLWPTWSVPQSIVKNEMKSFKGYTVTKNGNWTSVVQPPGPRNALGVVKILFPNKYSVYIHDTPSKSTFGADFRAASHGCVRCQDPLEVAANLMMMDTFKLSYDSLKAIKDSRIATQTFRLK
;
A
#
# COMPACT_ATOMS: atom_id res chain seq x y z
N GLN A 1 14.06 20.63 22.49
CA GLN A 1 13.94 19.23 22.00
C GLN A 1 12.55 18.94 21.45
N MET A 2 11.44 19.31 22.15
CA MET A 2 10.07 19.11 21.65
C MET A 2 9.82 19.83 20.33
N ALA A 3 10.23 21.10 20.17
CA ALA A 3 10.13 21.83 18.91
C ALA A 3 10.87 21.15 17.76
N LEU A 4 12.06 20.60 18.01
CA LEU A 4 12.84 19.82 17.04
C LEU A 4 12.10 18.56 16.61
N HIS A 5 11.48 17.84 17.55
CA HIS A 5 10.71 16.64 17.21
C HIS A 5 9.44 16.95 16.41
N ILE A 6 8.78 18.09 16.67
CA ILE A 6 7.60 18.51 15.91
C ILE A 6 7.99 18.94 14.49
N ASP A 7 9.09 19.69 14.35
CA ASP A 7 9.58 20.18 13.06
C ASP A 7 10.13 19.04 12.17
N ARG A 8 10.80 18.04 12.76
CA ARG A 8 11.58 17.03 12.02
C ARG A 8 11.15 15.59 12.20
N GLY A 9 10.23 15.35 13.09
CA GLY A 9 9.82 14.02 13.49
C GLY A 9 10.76 13.38 14.52
N MET A 10 10.20 12.47 15.31
CA MET A 10 10.91 11.77 16.39
C MET A 10 11.62 10.51 15.88
N PHE A 11 11.09 9.88 14.84
CA PHE A 11 11.62 8.65 14.23
C PHE A 11 12.38 8.97 12.95
N ALA A 12 13.28 9.98 13.00
CA ALA A 12 14.16 10.30 11.90
C ALA A 12 14.90 9.04 11.44
N ASP A 13 15.04 8.90 10.14
CA ASP A 13 15.82 7.83 9.54
C ASP A 13 17.20 7.80 10.18
N THR A 14 17.46 6.76 10.97
CA THR A 14 18.74 6.57 11.67
C THR A 14 19.88 6.36 10.70
N SER A 15 19.61 6.11 9.41
CA SER A 15 20.64 5.97 8.36
C SER A 15 21.36 7.30 8.05
N GLN A 16 20.73 8.43 8.37
CA GLN A 16 21.35 9.76 8.20
C GLN A 16 21.94 10.33 9.50
N GLY A 17 22.12 9.51 10.52
CA GLY A 17 22.63 9.93 11.82
C GLY A 17 21.92 11.19 12.33
N ILE A 18 21.41 11.17 13.56
CA ILE A 18 20.94 12.39 14.23
C ILE A 18 22.16 13.28 14.50
N ASN A 19 22.82 13.73 13.46
CA ASN A 19 23.66 14.90 13.48
C ASN A 19 22.76 16.13 13.22
N SER A 20 21.63 16.16 13.93
CA SER A 20 20.93 17.40 14.14
C SER A 20 21.80 18.24 15.05
N ASN A 21 22.80 18.90 14.47
CA ASN A 21 23.41 19.99 15.16
C ASN A 21 22.27 20.96 15.52
N PHE A 22 21.76 20.86 16.74
CA PHE A 22 20.79 21.79 17.33
C PHE A 22 21.23 23.23 17.02
N TRP A 23 22.53 23.48 17.01
CA TRP A 23 23.14 24.74 16.68
C TRP A 23 22.82 25.29 15.27
N ASN A 24 22.57 24.43 14.29
CA ASN A 24 22.18 24.87 12.93
C ASN A 24 20.76 25.46 12.85
N TYR A 25 19.96 25.26 13.90
CA TYR A 25 18.56 25.71 13.98
C TYR A 25 18.28 26.59 15.18
N LYS A 26 19.35 27.01 15.88
CA LYS A 26 19.26 27.86 17.08
C LYS A 26 18.41 29.10 16.82
N ASP A 27 18.66 29.80 15.70
CA ASP A 27 17.97 31.05 15.40
C ASP A 27 16.48 30.82 15.13
N LYS A 28 16.12 29.77 14.39
CA LYS A 28 14.74 29.37 14.15
C LYS A 28 13.98 29.10 15.46
N TYR A 29 14.61 28.38 16.38
CA TYR A 29 13.97 28.06 17.68
C TYR A 29 13.98 29.23 18.66
N LEU A 30 14.92 30.18 18.55
CA LEU A 30 14.89 31.43 19.30
C LEU A 30 13.74 32.34 18.82
N GLU A 31 13.53 32.47 17.52
CA GLU A 31 12.35 33.18 16.98
C GLU A 31 11.04 32.53 17.45
N LEU A 32 10.99 31.20 17.50
CA LEU A 32 9.83 30.47 17.97
C LEU A 32 9.54 30.75 19.45
N LEU A 33 10.57 30.81 20.28
CA LEU A 33 10.46 31.18 21.69
C LEU A 33 9.97 32.63 21.88
N GLN A 34 10.45 33.55 21.02
CA GLN A 34 9.98 34.94 21.02
C GLN A 34 8.50 35.02 20.62
N LYS A 35 8.08 34.32 19.56
CA LYS A 35 6.66 34.20 19.17
C LYS A 35 5.80 33.59 20.28
N ALA A 36 6.31 32.62 21.03
CA ALA A 36 5.61 31.99 22.12
C ALA A 36 5.37 32.98 23.32
N GLN A 37 6.25 33.98 23.50
CA GLN A 37 6.09 35.02 24.51
C GLN A 37 5.04 36.08 24.13
N THR A 38 4.93 36.37 22.82
CA THR A 38 4.02 37.44 22.33
C THR A 38 2.63 36.92 21.97
N ASP A 39 2.50 35.64 21.57
CA ASP A 39 1.23 35.06 21.14
C ASP A 39 0.78 33.94 22.09
N SER A 40 1.08 32.68 21.77
CA SER A 40 0.90 31.54 22.69
C SER A 40 1.85 30.43 22.31
N VAL A 41 2.27 29.64 23.32
CA VAL A 41 3.12 28.46 23.11
C VAL A 41 2.44 27.48 22.15
N SER A 42 1.12 27.32 22.26
CA SER A 42 0.37 26.42 21.36
C SER A 42 0.45 26.86 19.91
N LYS A 43 0.23 28.14 19.60
CA LYS A 43 0.34 28.67 18.23
C LYS A 43 1.76 28.60 17.68
N ALA A 44 2.75 28.93 18.51
CA ALA A 44 4.15 28.82 18.12
C ALA A 44 4.54 27.38 17.78
N ILE A 45 4.08 26.40 18.58
CA ILE A 45 4.32 24.97 18.30
C ILE A 45 3.57 24.52 17.04
N SER A 46 2.31 24.93 16.86
CA SER A 46 1.53 24.57 15.67
C SER A 46 2.12 25.14 14.38
N SER A 47 2.85 26.26 14.43
CA SER A 47 3.53 26.81 13.28
C SER A 47 4.72 25.96 12.78
N LEU A 48 5.14 24.96 13.54
CA LEU A 48 6.15 23.97 13.13
C LEU A 48 5.55 22.76 12.41
N GLU A 49 4.23 22.59 12.49
CA GLU A 49 3.58 21.49 11.76
C GLU A 49 3.59 21.77 10.25
N PRO A 50 3.76 20.75 9.41
CA PRO A 50 3.78 20.95 7.96
C PRO A 50 2.43 21.49 7.48
N ASP A 51 2.47 22.45 6.58
CA ASP A 51 1.29 22.88 5.82
C ASP A 51 1.05 21.90 4.66
N ASN A 52 0.56 20.73 5.02
CA ASN A 52 0.30 19.62 4.10
C ASN A 52 -1.13 19.10 4.32
N PRO A 53 -2.03 19.20 3.34
CA PRO A 53 -3.41 18.76 3.47
C PRO A 53 -3.57 17.30 3.90
N MET A 54 -2.68 16.40 3.44
CA MET A 54 -2.71 14.98 3.82
C MET A 54 -2.30 14.78 5.27
N TYR A 55 -1.26 15.51 5.73
CA TYR A 55 -0.87 15.53 7.14
C TYR A 55 -2.01 16.04 8.02
N ASN A 56 -2.64 17.14 7.63
CA ASN A 56 -3.76 17.75 8.39
C ASN A 56 -4.95 16.78 8.49
N ARG A 57 -5.33 16.10 7.40
CA ARG A 57 -6.37 15.04 7.40
C ARG A 57 -5.98 13.89 8.31
N TYR A 58 -4.71 13.46 8.26
CA TYR A 58 -4.21 12.37 9.09
C TYR A 58 -4.24 12.75 10.57
N MET A 59 -3.79 13.94 10.92
CA MET A 59 -3.81 14.45 12.32
C MET A 59 -5.23 14.63 12.85
N SER A 60 -6.18 15.05 12.00
CA SER A 60 -7.60 15.10 12.37
C SER A 60 -8.14 13.70 12.70
N ALA A 61 -7.85 12.72 11.88
CA ALA A 61 -8.25 11.32 12.12
C ALA A 61 -7.58 10.74 13.39
N LEU A 62 -6.31 11.08 13.64
CA LEU A 62 -5.60 10.67 14.86
C LEU A 62 -6.23 11.28 16.12
N ARG A 63 -6.57 12.57 16.10
CA ARG A 63 -7.28 13.23 17.21
C ARG A 63 -8.64 12.60 17.47
N ASP A 64 -9.40 12.31 16.41
CA ASP A 64 -10.69 11.62 16.50
C ASP A 64 -10.53 10.20 17.10
N PHE A 65 -9.50 9.46 16.69
CA PHE A 65 -9.19 8.17 17.28
C PHE A 65 -8.91 8.27 18.79
N VAL A 66 -8.08 9.22 19.20
CA VAL A 66 -7.73 9.44 20.62
C VAL A 66 -8.95 9.86 21.44
N SER A 67 -9.82 10.71 20.89
CA SER A 67 -11.02 11.17 21.61
C SER A 67 -12.07 10.08 21.83
N LYS A 68 -12.13 9.08 20.93
CA LYS A 68 -13.13 8.01 20.97
C LYS A 68 -12.65 6.72 21.64
N ASN A 69 -11.36 6.61 21.91
CA ASN A 69 -10.77 5.36 22.39
C ASN A 69 -9.94 5.57 23.65
N ASN A 70 -10.05 4.64 24.58
CA ASN A 70 -9.08 4.54 25.67
C ASN A 70 -7.75 4.01 25.09
N ILE A 71 -6.68 4.81 25.24
CA ILE A 71 -5.34 4.50 24.70
C ILE A 71 -4.52 3.64 25.67
N SER A 72 -5.03 3.36 26.88
CA SER A 72 -4.34 2.45 27.80
C SER A 72 -4.20 1.06 27.18
N ALA A 73 -3.09 0.40 27.48
CA ALA A 73 -2.86 -0.98 27.07
C ALA A 73 -3.93 -1.89 27.68
N THR A 74 -4.66 -2.59 26.85
CA THR A 74 -5.66 -3.56 27.26
C THR A 74 -5.25 -4.91 26.67
N PRO A 75 -4.72 -5.83 27.49
CA PRO A 75 -4.33 -7.15 26.98
C PRO A 75 -5.54 -7.89 26.39
N ILE A 76 -5.47 -8.17 25.09
CA ILE A 76 -6.43 -9.00 24.38
C ILE A 76 -5.69 -10.27 24.02
N PHE A 77 -6.24 -11.40 24.42
CA PHE A 77 -5.67 -12.70 24.14
C PHE A 77 -6.71 -13.58 23.45
N ILE A 78 -6.31 -14.21 22.36
CA ILE A 78 -7.14 -15.17 21.61
C ILE A 78 -6.51 -16.54 21.73
N ARG A 79 -7.24 -17.49 22.31
CA ARG A 79 -6.81 -18.87 22.39
C ARG A 79 -6.53 -19.46 21.03
N ASN A 80 -5.63 -20.45 21.00
CA ASN A 80 -5.34 -21.16 19.77
C ASN A 80 -6.57 -22.00 19.34
N PRO A 81 -7.22 -21.69 18.19
CA PRO A 81 -8.43 -22.36 17.77
C PRO A 81 -8.26 -23.85 17.43
N LYS A 82 -7.00 -24.30 17.23
CA LYS A 82 -6.69 -25.74 17.04
C LYS A 82 -6.73 -26.54 18.36
N LEU A 83 -6.56 -25.86 19.49
CA LEU A 83 -6.56 -26.47 20.82
C LEU A 83 -7.90 -26.30 21.52
N ASP A 84 -8.52 -25.11 21.37
CA ASP A 84 -9.81 -24.76 21.95
C ASP A 84 -10.58 -23.85 20.97
N SER A 85 -11.36 -24.47 20.09
CA SER A 85 -12.13 -23.74 19.07
C SER A 85 -13.27 -22.91 19.68
N ILE A 86 -13.95 -23.43 20.69
CA ILE A 86 -15.07 -22.72 21.35
C ILE A 86 -14.54 -21.52 22.13
N GLY A 87 -13.47 -21.72 22.90
CA GLY A 87 -12.83 -20.65 23.63
C GLY A 87 -12.27 -19.55 22.71
N ALA A 88 -11.66 -19.93 21.59
CA ALA A 88 -11.15 -18.97 20.59
C ALA A 88 -12.27 -18.12 19.98
N VAL A 89 -13.44 -18.69 19.69
CA VAL A 89 -14.62 -17.94 19.20
C VAL A 89 -15.13 -16.98 20.27
N ASN A 90 -15.18 -17.41 21.54
CA ASN A 90 -15.62 -16.54 22.64
C ASN A 90 -14.64 -15.38 22.87
N ASP A 91 -13.33 -15.63 22.81
CA ASP A 91 -12.32 -14.59 22.92
C ASP A 91 -12.39 -13.62 21.73
N ALA A 92 -12.58 -14.13 20.51
CA ALA A 92 -12.75 -13.31 19.33
C ALA A 92 -14.03 -12.44 19.37
N ARG A 93 -15.13 -12.93 19.96
CA ARG A 93 -16.34 -12.13 20.20
C ARG A 93 -16.04 -10.93 21.11
N LYS A 94 -15.34 -11.18 22.23
CA LYS A 94 -14.93 -10.10 23.16
C LYS A 94 -14.04 -9.08 22.46
N ALA A 95 -13.09 -9.55 21.64
CA ALA A 95 -12.22 -8.68 20.87
C ALA A 95 -13.01 -7.85 19.84
N LEU A 96 -13.99 -8.44 19.15
CA LEU A 96 -14.86 -7.69 18.21
C LEU A 96 -15.70 -6.63 18.90
N VAL A 97 -16.20 -6.90 20.12
CA VAL A 97 -16.88 -5.89 20.94
C VAL A 97 -15.90 -4.76 21.31
N TYR A 98 -14.71 -5.09 21.79
CA TYR A 98 -13.66 -4.11 22.10
C TYR A 98 -13.29 -3.22 20.89
N HIS A 99 -13.28 -3.80 19.71
CA HIS A 99 -12.97 -3.10 18.45
C HIS A 99 -14.19 -2.43 17.80
N HIS A 100 -15.36 -2.42 18.46
CA HIS A 100 -16.61 -1.82 17.98
C HIS A 100 -17.16 -2.44 16.67
N TYR A 101 -16.89 -3.72 16.42
CA TYR A 101 -17.46 -4.48 15.30
C TYR A 101 -18.67 -5.30 15.67
N LEU A 102 -18.85 -5.62 16.95
CA LEU A 102 -19.98 -6.38 17.47
C LEU A 102 -20.54 -5.66 18.72
N GLU A 103 -21.84 -5.58 18.81
CA GLU A 103 -22.51 -5.12 20.03
C GLU A 103 -22.50 -6.23 21.08
N ASP A 104 -22.30 -5.86 22.35
CA ASP A 104 -22.21 -6.85 23.43
C ASP A 104 -23.52 -7.65 23.58
N THR A 105 -24.65 -7.02 23.30
CA THR A 105 -25.98 -7.67 23.28
C THR A 105 -26.14 -8.75 22.22
N LEU A 106 -25.31 -8.71 21.15
CA LEU A 106 -25.33 -9.64 20.03
C LEU A 106 -24.26 -10.75 20.13
N LYS A 107 -23.55 -10.83 21.24
CA LYS A 107 -22.43 -11.80 21.40
C LYS A 107 -22.83 -13.27 21.21
N ASN A 108 -24.08 -13.63 21.43
CA ASN A 108 -24.59 -14.99 21.24
C ASN A 108 -25.22 -15.22 19.84
N ASN A 109 -25.22 -14.20 18.96
CA ASN A 109 -25.75 -14.31 17.62
C ASN A 109 -24.63 -14.71 16.63
N ASP A 110 -24.63 -15.95 16.17
CA ASP A 110 -23.59 -16.47 15.27
C ASP A 110 -23.56 -15.80 13.90
N SER A 111 -24.71 -15.41 13.38
CA SER A 111 -24.80 -14.68 12.11
C SER A 111 -24.18 -13.28 12.22
N ALA A 112 -24.51 -12.56 13.29
CA ALA A 112 -23.93 -11.25 13.59
C ALA A 112 -22.42 -11.34 13.81
N TYR A 113 -21.97 -12.35 14.56
CA TYR A 113 -20.55 -12.62 14.76
C TYR A 113 -19.81 -12.84 13.43
N LEU A 114 -20.30 -13.75 12.58
CA LEU A 114 -19.62 -14.06 11.32
C LEU A 114 -19.56 -12.86 10.39
N LYS A 115 -20.62 -12.07 10.32
CA LYS A 115 -20.67 -10.81 9.55
C LYS A 115 -19.65 -9.80 10.09
N SER A 116 -19.59 -9.63 11.40
CA SER A 116 -18.66 -8.72 12.08
C SER A 116 -17.20 -9.15 11.91
N MET A 117 -16.92 -10.48 12.02
CA MET A 117 -15.59 -11.03 11.80
C MET A 117 -15.11 -10.77 10.37
N LYS A 118 -15.93 -11.06 9.37
CA LYS A 118 -15.60 -10.80 7.95
C LYS A 118 -15.37 -9.33 7.66
N ARG A 119 -16.17 -8.45 8.28
CA ARG A 119 -15.97 -7.00 8.17
C ARG A 119 -14.66 -6.58 8.83
N PHE A 120 -14.40 -7.03 10.06
CA PHE A 120 -13.16 -6.77 10.79
C PHE A 120 -11.93 -7.21 9.98
N GLN A 121 -11.97 -8.41 9.41
CA GLN A 121 -10.88 -8.92 8.57
C GLN A 121 -10.63 -8.00 7.36
N LYS A 122 -11.68 -7.65 6.62
CA LYS A 122 -11.57 -6.74 5.45
C LYS A 122 -11.00 -5.38 5.82
N ASP A 123 -11.47 -4.79 6.91
CA ASP A 123 -11.01 -3.48 7.39
C ASP A 123 -9.55 -3.52 7.88
N ASN A 124 -9.07 -4.72 8.31
CA ASN A 124 -7.67 -4.97 8.63
C ASN A 124 -6.86 -5.54 7.46
N ASN A 125 -7.37 -5.44 6.23
CA ASN A 125 -6.72 -5.89 4.98
C ASN A 125 -6.41 -7.41 4.97
N LEU A 126 -7.25 -8.20 5.64
CA LEU A 126 -7.20 -9.66 5.65
C LEU A 126 -8.27 -10.24 4.70
N ASN A 127 -8.13 -11.53 4.38
CA ASN A 127 -9.19 -12.24 3.68
C ASN A 127 -10.43 -12.33 4.56
N GLY A 128 -11.56 -11.82 4.08
CA GLY A 128 -12.84 -11.79 4.82
C GLY A 128 -13.56 -13.15 4.81
N ASP A 129 -12.90 -14.21 5.23
CA ASP A 129 -13.43 -15.59 5.25
C ASP A 129 -14.18 -15.93 6.54
N GLY A 130 -13.96 -15.17 7.62
CA GLY A 130 -14.52 -15.40 8.94
C GLY A 130 -13.71 -16.40 9.78
N VAL A 131 -12.57 -16.89 9.29
CA VAL A 131 -11.73 -17.87 9.98
C VAL A 131 -10.78 -17.19 10.96
N ILE A 132 -10.64 -17.72 12.17
CA ILE A 132 -9.67 -17.24 13.17
C ILE A 132 -8.29 -17.82 12.84
N GLY A 133 -7.66 -17.31 11.80
CA GLY A 133 -6.29 -17.65 11.42
C GLY A 133 -5.25 -16.82 12.17
N ALA A 134 -3.97 -17.14 12.01
CA ALA A 134 -2.87 -16.46 12.72
C ALA A 134 -2.85 -14.93 12.49
N ASN A 135 -3.13 -14.47 11.28
CA ASN A 135 -3.20 -13.05 10.96
C ASN A 135 -4.42 -12.36 11.57
N THR A 136 -5.56 -13.06 11.62
CA THR A 136 -6.78 -12.60 12.30
C THR A 136 -6.54 -12.46 13.81
N ILE A 137 -5.86 -13.43 14.44
CA ILE A 137 -5.47 -13.35 15.85
C ILE A 137 -4.60 -12.12 16.10
N LYS A 138 -3.52 -11.95 15.34
CA LYS A 138 -2.63 -10.76 15.46
C LYS A 138 -3.38 -9.44 15.33
N ALA A 139 -4.39 -9.37 14.45
CA ALA A 139 -5.18 -8.17 14.27
C ALA A 139 -6.14 -7.95 15.46
N LEU A 140 -6.81 -8.99 15.96
CA LEU A 140 -7.71 -8.93 17.11
C LEU A 140 -6.97 -8.57 18.42
N GLU A 141 -5.75 -9.07 18.59
CA GLU A 141 -4.91 -8.81 19.77
C GLU A 141 -4.23 -7.42 19.74
N ARG A 142 -4.43 -6.64 18.69
CA ARG A 142 -3.90 -5.29 18.59
C ARG A 142 -4.78 -4.31 19.35
N ASP A 143 -4.44 -4.02 20.59
CA ASP A 143 -5.13 -3.03 21.43
C ASP A 143 -4.98 -1.59 20.91
N ASN A 144 -5.70 -0.65 21.52
CA ASN A 144 -5.68 0.74 21.10
C ASN A 144 -4.34 1.43 21.38
N SER A 145 -3.56 0.97 22.37
CA SER A 145 -2.20 1.47 22.60
C SER A 145 -1.27 1.13 21.43
N LYS A 146 -1.29 -0.13 20.95
CA LYS A 146 -0.51 -0.53 19.76
C LYS A 146 -0.99 0.17 18.49
N LYS A 147 -2.31 0.36 18.33
CA LYS A 147 -2.86 1.14 17.21
C LYS A 147 -2.38 2.59 17.26
N PHE A 148 -2.44 3.22 18.42
CA PHE A 148 -1.96 4.59 18.61
C PHE A 148 -0.48 4.74 18.28
N GLN A 149 0.37 3.81 18.75
CA GLN A 149 1.79 3.81 18.41
C GLN A 149 2.04 3.78 16.89
N LEU A 150 1.33 2.92 16.16
CA LEU A 150 1.42 2.84 14.70
C LEU A 150 0.92 4.14 14.03
N LEU A 151 -0.16 4.72 14.53
CA LEU A 151 -0.68 5.99 14.03
C LEU A 151 0.31 7.13 14.29
N ALA A 152 0.92 7.19 15.47
CA ALA A 152 1.92 8.19 15.82
C ALA A 152 3.18 8.10 14.92
N ILE A 153 3.67 6.87 14.66
CA ILE A 153 4.79 6.64 13.74
C ILE A 153 4.45 7.12 12.31
N ASN A 154 3.24 6.87 11.85
CA ASN A 154 2.83 7.32 10.52
C ASN A 154 2.60 8.84 10.46
N ALA A 155 2.10 9.47 11.54
CA ALA A 155 2.05 10.93 11.62
C ALA A 155 3.45 11.55 11.50
N ASP A 156 4.44 10.94 12.17
CA ASP A 156 5.82 11.38 12.09
C ASP A 156 6.42 11.23 10.67
N ARG A 157 6.06 10.17 9.95
CA ARG A 157 6.44 9.99 8.54
C ARG A 157 5.82 11.07 7.65
N TRP A 158 4.54 11.38 7.82
CA TRP A 158 3.86 12.44 7.07
C TRP A 158 4.49 13.82 7.27
N ARG A 159 5.11 14.10 8.42
CA ARG A 159 5.86 15.35 8.64
C ARG A 159 7.05 15.52 7.70
N LYS A 160 7.63 14.41 7.25
CA LYS A 160 8.81 14.39 6.37
C LYS A 160 8.45 14.36 4.90
N GLU A 161 7.20 14.02 4.58
CA GLU A 161 6.75 14.00 3.20
C GLU A 161 6.55 15.42 2.68
N HIS A 162 7.35 15.77 1.70
CA HIS A 162 7.29 17.08 1.03
C HIS A 162 6.23 17.13 -0.09
N ILE A 163 5.21 16.28 -0.02
CA ILE A 163 4.09 16.31 -0.97
C ILE A 163 3.22 17.52 -0.63
N ILE A 164 3.51 18.63 -1.26
CA ILE A 164 2.79 19.90 -1.03
C ILE A 164 1.45 19.86 -1.73
N GLU A 165 1.41 19.35 -2.96
CA GLU A 165 0.17 19.21 -3.74
C GLU A 165 0.17 17.87 -4.47
N LEU A 166 -0.95 17.18 -4.39
CA LEU A 166 -1.20 16.00 -5.23
C LEU A 166 -1.86 16.45 -6.54
N PRO A 167 -1.49 15.85 -7.68
CA PRO A 167 -2.19 16.09 -8.93
C PRO A 167 -3.70 15.83 -8.79
N GLU A 168 -4.52 16.49 -9.60
CA GLU A 168 -5.97 16.21 -9.64
C GLU A 168 -6.27 14.74 -9.91
N LYS A 169 -5.43 14.09 -10.70
CA LYS A 169 -5.54 12.69 -11.10
C LYS A 169 -4.23 11.96 -10.85
N TYR A 170 -4.30 10.91 -10.06
CA TYR A 170 -3.10 10.11 -9.77
C TYR A 170 -3.43 8.67 -9.41
N VAL A 171 -2.41 7.83 -9.54
CA VAL A 171 -2.41 6.44 -9.05
C VAL A 171 -1.59 6.38 -7.78
N TRP A 172 -2.21 5.90 -6.71
CA TRP A 172 -1.54 5.69 -5.43
C TRP A 172 -1.38 4.20 -5.16
N VAL A 173 -0.14 3.72 -5.07
CA VAL A 173 0.15 2.35 -4.64
C VAL A 173 0.64 2.38 -3.21
N ASN A 174 -0.23 2.03 -2.28
CA ASN A 174 0.12 1.90 -0.87
C ASN A 174 0.73 0.50 -0.63
N LEU A 175 2.05 0.43 -0.58
CA LEU A 175 2.80 -0.82 -0.47
C LEU A 175 2.42 -1.63 0.78
N PRO A 176 2.39 -1.05 2.01
CA PRO A 176 2.02 -1.79 3.22
C PRO A 176 0.58 -2.34 3.20
N SER A 177 -0.35 -1.67 2.52
CA SER A 177 -1.73 -2.13 2.43
C SER A 177 -1.98 -3.07 1.25
N PHE A 178 -1.01 -3.25 0.35
CA PHE A 178 -1.15 -4.02 -0.88
C PHE A 178 -2.34 -3.55 -1.74
N LYS A 179 -2.51 -2.23 -1.84
CA LYS A 179 -3.62 -1.59 -2.56
C LYS A 179 -3.10 -0.59 -3.59
N LEU A 180 -3.73 -0.61 -4.76
CA LEU A 180 -3.63 0.42 -5.77
C LEU A 180 -4.96 1.17 -5.80
N LYS A 181 -4.89 2.50 -5.79
CA LYS A 181 -6.06 3.38 -5.95
C LYS A 181 -5.84 4.30 -7.13
N ILE A 182 -6.89 4.52 -7.90
CA ILE A 182 -6.98 5.63 -8.84
C ILE A 182 -7.80 6.71 -8.16
N ILE A 183 -7.25 7.91 -8.09
CA ILE A 183 -7.86 9.05 -7.41
C ILE A 183 -8.02 10.17 -8.42
N GLU A 184 -9.19 10.80 -8.44
CA GLU A 184 -9.51 11.97 -9.23
C GLU A 184 -10.30 12.96 -8.35
N SER A 185 -9.82 14.20 -8.24
CA SER A 185 -10.42 15.26 -7.41
C SER A 185 -10.72 14.76 -5.99
N ASP A 186 -9.71 14.21 -5.32
CA ASP A 186 -9.78 13.62 -3.96
C ASP A 186 -10.74 12.43 -3.78
N THR A 187 -11.35 11.95 -4.87
CA THR A 187 -12.28 10.83 -4.86
C THR A 187 -11.61 9.55 -5.37
N VAL A 188 -11.71 8.46 -4.60
CA VAL A 188 -11.25 7.15 -5.06
C VAL A 188 -12.20 6.62 -6.12
N ARG A 189 -11.75 6.56 -7.37
CA ARG A 189 -12.50 6.03 -8.52
C ARG A 189 -12.41 4.52 -8.61
N LEU A 190 -11.26 3.97 -8.27
CA LEU A 190 -11.00 2.53 -8.35
C LEU A 190 -10.02 2.12 -7.26
N GLU A 191 -10.26 0.96 -6.66
CA GLU A 191 -9.31 0.30 -5.76
C GLU A 191 -9.10 -1.15 -6.18
N LYS A 192 -7.84 -1.60 -6.24
CA LYS A 192 -7.45 -2.98 -6.59
C LYS A 192 -6.40 -3.52 -5.64
N ASN A 193 -6.42 -4.83 -5.44
CA ASN A 193 -5.34 -5.51 -4.74
C ASN A 193 -4.09 -5.57 -5.62
N VAL A 194 -2.92 -5.46 -4.98
CA VAL A 194 -1.63 -5.63 -5.66
C VAL A 194 -0.75 -6.63 -4.93
N VAL A 195 0.17 -7.22 -5.68
CA VAL A 195 1.30 -8.00 -5.16
C VAL A 195 2.56 -7.20 -5.45
N ILE A 196 3.31 -6.89 -4.40
CA ILE A 196 4.53 -6.08 -4.45
C ILE A 196 5.79 -6.93 -4.31
N GLY A 197 6.94 -6.30 -4.39
CA GLY A 197 8.25 -6.93 -4.17
C GLY A 197 8.38 -7.58 -2.80
N LYS A 198 9.18 -8.63 -2.73
CA LYS A 198 9.51 -9.31 -1.46
C LYS A 198 10.19 -8.33 -0.50
N SER A 199 9.91 -8.48 0.80
CA SER A 199 10.53 -7.66 1.86
C SER A 199 12.00 -8.04 2.08
N ASN A 200 12.83 -7.86 1.05
CA ASN A 200 14.27 -7.99 1.14
C ASN A 200 14.92 -6.96 0.21
N LEU A 201 16.05 -6.40 0.61
CA LEU A 201 16.74 -5.29 -0.06
C LEU A 201 16.89 -5.45 -1.59
N LYS A 202 16.92 -6.68 -2.09
CA LYS A 202 17.13 -6.97 -3.52
C LYS A 202 15.86 -6.89 -4.37
N ASN A 203 14.70 -7.18 -3.78
CA ASN A 203 13.44 -7.38 -4.51
C ASN A 203 12.32 -6.44 -4.02
N GLU A 204 12.61 -5.48 -3.17
CA GLU A 204 11.62 -4.51 -2.69
C GLU A 204 11.09 -3.64 -3.83
N THR A 205 9.80 -3.33 -3.77
CA THR A 205 9.25 -2.26 -4.61
C THR A 205 9.73 -0.93 -4.05
N PRO A 206 10.49 -0.13 -4.83
CA PRO A 206 10.99 1.14 -4.34
C PRO A 206 9.87 2.16 -4.16
N ILE A 207 10.04 3.08 -3.22
CA ILE A 207 9.24 4.30 -3.13
C ILE A 207 9.70 5.21 -4.27
N LEU A 208 8.76 5.60 -5.13
CA LEU A 208 9.04 6.46 -6.27
C LEU A 208 7.79 7.24 -6.70
N GLU A 209 8.01 8.33 -7.39
CA GLU A 209 7.02 9.13 -8.09
C GLU A 209 7.38 9.18 -9.59
N SER A 210 6.38 9.03 -10.45
CA SER A 210 6.57 9.08 -11.90
C SER A 210 5.23 9.23 -12.63
N ALA A 211 5.25 9.72 -13.87
CA ALA A 211 4.07 9.81 -14.71
C ALA A 211 3.86 8.54 -15.53
N ILE A 212 2.65 7.98 -15.51
CA ILE A 212 2.27 6.87 -16.37
C ILE A 212 2.20 7.39 -17.80
N ASN A 213 2.94 6.77 -18.71
CA ASN A 213 3.05 7.21 -20.10
C ASN A 213 2.69 6.15 -21.14
N GLN A 214 2.55 4.88 -20.76
CA GLN A 214 2.21 3.83 -21.71
C GLN A 214 1.35 2.73 -21.07
N ILE A 215 0.40 2.22 -21.86
CA ILE A 215 -0.34 0.99 -21.58
C ILE A 215 -0.07 0.02 -22.73
N VAL A 216 0.31 -1.20 -22.40
CA VAL A 216 0.63 -2.25 -23.37
C VAL A 216 -0.30 -3.43 -23.14
N LEU A 217 -1.09 -3.79 -24.16
CA LEU A 217 -1.85 -5.03 -24.21
C LEU A 217 -0.99 -6.14 -24.80
N TRP A 218 -1.15 -7.36 -24.30
CA TRP A 218 -0.40 -8.54 -24.70
C TRP A 218 1.12 -8.28 -24.75
N PRO A 219 1.73 -7.86 -23.62
CA PRO A 219 3.15 -7.51 -23.61
C PRO A 219 4.04 -8.71 -23.88
N THR A 220 5.18 -8.46 -24.52
CA THR A 220 6.34 -9.35 -24.43
C THR A 220 7.02 -9.14 -23.08
N TRP A 221 7.65 -10.17 -22.54
CA TRP A 221 8.47 -10.07 -21.33
C TRP A 221 9.93 -10.35 -21.61
N SER A 222 10.75 -9.30 -21.61
CA SER A 222 12.19 -9.45 -21.58
C SER A 222 12.61 -9.86 -20.17
N VAL A 223 13.09 -11.10 -20.03
CA VAL A 223 13.40 -11.69 -18.73
C VAL A 223 14.68 -11.06 -18.17
N PRO A 224 14.64 -10.49 -16.93
CA PRO A 224 15.84 -9.98 -16.29
C PRO A 224 16.94 -11.04 -16.17
N GLN A 225 18.20 -10.65 -16.37
CA GLN A 225 19.35 -11.58 -16.32
C GLN A 225 19.48 -12.29 -14.97
N SER A 226 19.08 -11.65 -13.87
CA SER A 226 19.05 -12.27 -12.55
C SER A 226 18.10 -13.46 -12.49
N ILE A 227 16.92 -13.35 -13.13
CA ILE A 227 15.94 -14.44 -13.21
C ILE A 227 16.44 -15.53 -14.16
N VAL A 228 16.99 -15.15 -15.32
CA VAL A 228 17.56 -16.10 -16.28
C VAL A 228 18.61 -17.00 -15.63
N LYS A 229 19.53 -16.39 -14.84
CA LYS A 229 20.64 -17.11 -14.21
C LYS A 229 20.23 -17.93 -12.98
N ASN A 230 19.32 -17.41 -12.17
CA ASN A 230 19.09 -17.95 -10.82
C ASN A 230 17.80 -18.77 -10.71
N GLU A 231 16.83 -18.59 -11.62
CA GLU A 231 15.49 -19.15 -11.42
C GLU A 231 14.99 -19.99 -12.61
N MET A 232 15.48 -19.70 -13.83
CA MET A 232 15.03 -20.44 -15.01
C MET A 232 15.72 -21.80 -15.14
N LYS A 233 14.89 -22.86 -15.16
CA LYS A 233 15.36 -24.23 -15.41
C LYS A 233 15.17 -24.68 -16.87
N SER A 234 14.37 -23.96 -17.66
CA SER A 234 14.05 -24.28 -19.04
C SER A 234 13.68 -23.02 -19.81
N PHE A 235 14.02 -22.99 -21.08
CA PHE A 235 13.67 -21.91 -22.01
C PHE A 235 12.52 -22.29 -22.97
N LYS A 236 11.83 -23.41 -22.74
CA LYS A 236 10.71 -23.84 -23.58
C LYS A 236 9.60 -22.77 -23.56
N GLY A 237 9.23 -22.30 -24.75
CA GLY A 237 8.22 -21.24 -24.92
C GLY A 237 8.79 -19.81 -24.84
N TYR A 238 10.12 -19.65 -24.84
CA TYR A 238 10.82 -18.38 -24.89
C TYR A 238 11.62 -18.26 -26.17
N THR A 239 11.76 -17.04 -26.69
CA THR A 239 12.73 -16.70 -27.71
C THR A 239 14.07 -16.43 -27.05
N VAL A 240 15.10 -17.18 -27.42
CA VAL A 240 16.44 -17.05 -26.85
C VAL A 240 17.39 -16.57 -27.93
N THR A 241 18.06 -15.45 -27.71
CA THR A 241 19.09 -14.91 -28.57
C THR A 241 20.41 -14.84 -27.82
N LYS A 242 21.44 -15.47 -28.34
CA LYS A 242 22.80 -15.43 -27.78
C LYS A 242 23.66 -14.47 -28.59
N ASN A 243 24.36 -13.58 -27.90
CA ASN A 243 25.33 -12.65 -28.50
C ASN A 243 26.58 -12.63 -27.62
N GLY A 244 27.59 -13.41 -28.01
CA GLY A 244 28.78 -13.62 -27.19
C GLY A 244 28.40 -14.23 -25.83
N ASN A 245 28.86 -13.59 -24.77
CA ASN A 245 28.58 -14.00 -23.35
C ASN A 245 27.20 -13.55 -22.84
N TRP A 246 26.39 -12.87 -23.64
CA TRP A 246 25.09 -12.36 -23.23
C TRP A 246 23.95 -13.19 -23.86
N THR A 247 22.99 -13.57 -23.03
CA THR A 247 21.81 -14.32 -23.46
C THR A 247 20.55 -13.49 -23.20
N SER A 248 19.87 -13.08 -24.25
CA SER A 248 18.54 -12.46 -24.17
C SER A 248 17.47 -13.53 -24.19
N VAL A 249 16.55 -13.45 -23.22
CA VAL A 249 15.42 -14.37 -23.12
C VAL A 249 14.13 -13.55 -23.12
N VAL A 250 13.26 -13.79 -24.09
CA VAL A 250 12.01 -13.06 -24.26
C VAL A 250 10.84 -14.03 -24.26
N GLN A 251 9.87 -13.81 -23.40
CA GLN A 251 8.59 -14.53 -23.43
C GLN A 251 7.63 -13.82 -24.38
N PRO A 252 7.07 -14.52 -25.39
CA PRO A 252 6.11 -13.93 -26.31
C PRO A 252 4.78 -13.59 -25.62
N PRO A 253 3.92 -12.77 -26.26
CA PRO A 253 2.58 -12.51 -25.79
C PRO A 253 1.76 -13.80 -25.64
N GLY A 254 0.87 -13.84 -24.66
CA GLY A 254 -0.01 -14.99 -24.50
C GLY A 254 -0.53 -15.19 -23.08
N PRO A 255 -1.50 -16.10 -22.90
CA PRO A 255 -2.17 -16.30 -21.59
C PRO A 255 -1.22 -16.77 -20.48
N ARG A 256 -0.10 -17.38 -20.85
CA ARG A 256 0.93 -17.86 -19.90
C ARG A 256 2.10 -16.90 -19.73
N ASN A 257 2.06 -15.72 -20.36
CA ASN A 257 3.10 -14.72 -20.17
C ASN A 257 3.11 -14.25 -18.70
N ALA A 258 4.29 -14.15 -18.09
CA ALA A 258 4.43 -13.77 -16.69
C ALA A 258 3.87 -12.36 -16.38
N LEU A 259 3.82 -11.47 -17.38
CA LEU A 259 3.22 -10.14 -17.27
C LEU A 259 1.72 -10.13 -17.53
N GLY A 260 1.10 -11.29 -17.83
CA GLY A 260 -0.31 -11.39 -18.17
C GLY A 260 -0.69 -10.61 -19.43
N VAL A 261 -1.86 -9.98 -19.42
CA VAL A 261 -2.43 -9.32 -20.61
C VAL A 261 -2.24 -7.80 -20.65
N VAL A 262 -1.83 -7.18 -19.55
CA VAL A 262 -1.67 -5.72 -19.45
C VAL A 262 -0.38 -5.37 -18.73
N LYS A 263 0.33 -4.39 -19.27
CA LYS A 263 1.49 -3.75 -18.67
C LYS A 263 1.31 -2.23 -18.72
N ILE A 264 1.50 -1.55 -17.58
CA ILE A 264 1.39 -0.10 -17.43
C ILE A 264 2.77 0.42 -17.07
N LEU A 265 3.29 1.32 -17.89
CA LEU A 265 4.66 1.80 -17.82
C LEU A 265 4.71 3.25 -17.34
N PHE A 266 5.72 3.52 -16.54
CA PHE A 266 6.13 4.85 -16.09
C PHE A 266 7.66 4.91 -16.01
N PRO A 267 8.31 5.99 -16.45
CA PRO A 267 9.77 6.12 -16.42
C PRO A 267 10.32 6.04 -15.00
N ASN A 268 11.30 5.17 -14.78
CA ASN A 268 12.05 5.11 -13.52
C ASN A 268 13.36 4.34 -13.67
N LYS A 269 14.35 4.62 -12.81
CA LYS A 269 15.67 4.00 -12.81
C LYS A 269 15.70 2.54 -12.34
N TYR A 270 14.62 2.06 -11.75
CA TYR A 270 14.53 0.71 -11.17
C TYR A 270 13.92 -0.32 -12.12
N SER A 271 13.45 0.10 -13.29
CA SER A 271 12.73 -0.75 -14.25
C SER A 271 11.48 -1.42 -13.65
N VAL A 272 10.83 -0.76 -12.70
CA VAL A 272 9.57 -1.19 -12.09
C VAL A 272 8.38 -0.72 -12.93
N TYR A 273 7.36 -1.54 -13.02
CA TYR A 273 6.10 -1.23 -13.72
C TYR A 273 4.93 -1.96 -13.04
N ILE A 274 3.70 -1.57 -13.38
CA ILE A 274 2.49 -2.28 -12.98
C ILE A 274 2.13 -3.25 -14.10
N HIS A 275 1.73 -4.48 -13.74
CA HIS A 275 1.37 -5.48 -14.74
C HIS A 275 0.38 -6.52 -14.22
N ASP A 276 -0.18 -7.25 -15.14
CA ASP A 276 -1.01 -8.43 -14.88
C ASP A 276 -0.16 -9.63 -14.44
N THR A 277 -0.81 -10.73 -14.11
CA THR A 277 -0.17 -12.01 -13.80
C THR A 277 -1.13 -13.17 -14.09
N PRO A 278 -0.65 -14.31 -14.61
CA PRO A 278 -1.46 -15.54 -14.69
C PRO A 278 -1.76 -16.13 -13.30
N SER A 279 -0.95 -15.82 -12.28
CA SER A 279 -1.09 -16.34 -10.91
C SER A 279 -2.12 -15.53 -10.10
N LYS A 280 -3.40 -15.59 -10.49
CA LYS A 280 -4.48 -14.80 -9.88
C LYS A 280 -4.76 -15.13 -8.42
N SER A 281 -4.49 -16.37 -7.99
CA SER A 281 -4.69 -16.82 -6.60
C SER A 281 -3.87 -16.04 -5.58
N THR A 282 -2.76 -15.42 -5.98
CA THR A 282 -1.91 -14.62 -5.09
C THR A 282 -2.62 -13.38 -4.52
N PHE A 283 -3.65 -12.88 -5.19
CA PHE A 283 -4.43 -11.73 -4.71
C PHE A 283 -5.34 -12.05 -3.52
N GLY A 284 -5.63 -13.33 -3.25
CA GLY A 284 -6.39 -13.81 -2.10
C GLY A 284 -5.56 -13.98 -0.83
N ALA A 285 -4.22 -13.84 -0.90
CA ALA A 285 -3.38 -13.92 0.29
C ALA A 285 -3.44 -12.62 1.12
N ASP A 286 -3.36 -12.74 2.45
CA ASP A 286 -3.28 -11.58 3.36
C ASP A 286 -1.97 -10.80 3.15
N PHE A 287 -0.85 -11.51 3.00
CA PHE A 287 0.47 -10.93 2.77
C PHE A 287 0.88 -11.12 1.32
N ARG A 288 1.03 -10.02 0.61
CA ARG A 288 1.24 -10.02 -0.84
C ARG A 288 2.58 -9.41 -1.28
N ALA A 289 3.64 -9.62 -0.51
CA ALA A 289 5.00 -9.25 -0.88
C ALA A 289 5.72 -10.48 -1.47
N ALA A 290 5.57 -10.71 -2.78
CA ALA A 290 6.02 -11.94 -3.45
C ALA A 290 6.63 -11.73 -4.85
N SER A 291 6.69 -10.48 -5.38
CA SER A 291 7.29 -10.17 -6.67
C SER A 291 8.80 -9.86 -6.55
N HIS A 292 9.41 -9.50 -7.68
CA HIS A 292 10.81 -9.06 -7.78
C HIS A 292 10.94 -7.53 -7.91
N GLY A 293 9.98 -6.79 -7.34
CA GLY A 293 9.95 -5.33 -7.34
C GLY A 293 8.81 -4.73 -8.16
N CYS A 294 8.43 -5.32 -9.29
CA CYS A 294 7.27 -4.88 -10.07
C CYS A 294 5.95 -5.12 -9.32
N VAL A 295 4.95 -4.30 -9.61
CA VAL A 295 3.64 -4.35 -8.98
C VAL A 295 2.68 -5.18 -9.83
N ARG A 296 2.34 -6.40 -9.38
CA ARG A 296 1.26 -7.18 -10.01
C ARG A 296 -0.07 -6.62 -9.56
N CYS A 297 -0.97 -6.35 -10.49
CA CYS A 297 -2.27 -5.74 -10.21
C CYS A 297 -3.42 -6.71 -10.47
N GLN A 298 -4.38 -6.74 -9.57
CA GLN A 298 -5.66 -7.42 -9.80
C GLN A 298 -6.46 -6.62 -10.83
N ASP A 299 -7.02 -7.32 -11.84
CA ASP A 299 -7.82 -6.75 -12.93
C ASP A 299 -7.20 -5.50 -13.59
N PRO A 300 -5.96 -5.58 -14.08
CA PRO A 300 -5.25 -4.41 -14.60
C PRO A 300 -5.86 -3.86 -15.90
N LEU A 301 -6.74 -4.61 -16.56
CA LEU A 301 -7.50 -4.10 -17.70
C LEU A 301 -8.48 -3.00 -17.28
N GLU A 302 -9.11 -3.14 -16.11
CA GLU A 302 -9.99 -2.12 -15.56
C GLU A 302 -9.19 -0.89 -15.10
N VAL A 303 -8.01 -1.09 -14.52
CA VAL A 303 -7.07 0.00 -14.21
C VAL A 303 -6.69 0.75 -15.50
N ALA A 304 -6.30 0.02 -16.55
CA ALA A 304 -5.93 0.60 -17.84
C ALA A 304 -7.09 1.39 -18.47
N ALA A 305 -8.32 0.85 -18.43
CA ALA A 305 -9.49 1.55 -18.95
C ALA A 305 -9.77 2.85 -18.19
N ASN A 306 -9.69 2.85 -16.85
CA ASN A 306 -9.84 4.08 -16.06
C ASN A 306 -8.80 5.12 -16.42
N LEU A 307 -7.52 4.72 -16.57
CA LEU A 307 -6.46 5.64 -17.00
C LEU A 307 -6.72 6.20 -18.40
N MET A 308 -7.13 5.37 -19.35
CA MET A 308 -7.48 5.81 -20.70
C MET A 308 -8.70 6.72 -20.75
N MET A 309 -9.67 6.53 -19.87
CA MET A 309 -10.82 7.45 -19.74
C MET A 309 -10.40 8.82 -19.19
N MET A 310 -9.36 8.87 -18.38
CA MET A 310 -8.77 10.13 -17.86
C MET A 310 -7.89 10.84 -18.89
N ASP A 311 -7.41 10.12 -19.90
CA ASP A 311 -6.58 10.60 -21.00
C ASP A 311 -7.42 11.01 -22.21
N THR A 312 -6.77 11.45 -23.27
CA THR A 312 -7.39 11.84 -24.55
C THR A 312 -8.01 10.66 -25.32
N PHE A 313 -7.59 9.43 -25.04
CA PHE A 313 -8.07 8.22 -25.72
C PHE A 313 -9.56 7.96 -25.50
N LYS A 314 -10.09 8.23 -24.28
CA LYS A 314 -11.50 8.01 -23.90
C LYS A 314 -12.01 6.57 -24.20
N LEU A 315 -11.11 5.58 -24.10
CA LEU A 315 -11.47 4.18 -24.31
C LEU A 315 -12.12 3.59 -23.04
N SER A 316 -13.35 3.10 -23.21
CA SER A 316 -14.07 2.38 -22.14
C SER A 316 -13.46 1.01 -21.85
N TYR A 317 -13.85 0.41 -20.73
CA TYR A 317 -13.48 -0.97 -20.40
C TYR A 317 -13.89 -1.97 -21.51
N ASP A 318 -15.11 -1.86 -22.02
CA ASP A 318 -15.62 -2.77 -23.07
C ASP A 318 -14.86 -2.61 -24.38
N SER A 319 -14.54 -1.37 -24.76
CA SER A 319 -13.72 -1.08 -25.94
C SER A 319 -12.32 -1.68 -25.81
N LEU A 320 -11.69 -1.47 -24.67
CA LEU A 320 -10.34 -2.01 -24.38
C LEU A 320 -10.35 -3.54 -24.30
N LYS A 321 -11.41 -4.12 -23.74
CA LYS A 321 -11.64 -5.56 -23.69
C LYS A 321 -11.83 -6.13 -25.11
N ALA A 322 -12.62 -5.51 -25.94
CA ALA A 322 -12.80 -5.93 -27.35
C ALA A 322 -11.48 -5.90 -28.12
N ILE A 323 -10.67 -4.84 -27.94
CA ILE A 323 -9.34 -4.75 -28.55
C ILE A 323 -8.45 -5.89 -28.06
N LYS A 324 -8.43 -6.15 -26.75
CA LYS A 324 -7.66 -7.25 -26.16
C LYS A 324 -8.10 -8.62 -26.72
N ASP A 325 -9.41 -8.84 -26.87
CA ASP A 325 -10.00 -10.12 -27.30
C ASP A 325 -9.89 -10.34 -28.82
N SER A 326 -9.70 -9.27 -29.61
CA SER A 326 -9.61 -9.36 -31.08
C SER A 326 -8.41 -10.17 -31.58
N ARG A 327 -7.27 -10.08 -30.88
CA ARG A 327 -6.05 -10.84 -31.23
C ARG A 327 -5.03 -10.82 -30.09
N ILE A 328 -4.25 -11.89 -29.99
CA ILE A 328 -3.08 -11.98 -29.09
C ILE A 328 -1.87 -11.36 -29.81
N ALA A 329 -1.76 -10.05 -29.80
CA ALA A 329 -0.64 -9.30 -30.35
C ALA A 329 -0.34 -8.07 -29.49
N THR A 330 0.94 -7.75 -29.34
CA THR A 330 1.36 -6.56 -28.58
C THR A 330 0.81 -5.28 -29.20
N GLN A 331 0.08 -4.50 -28.40
CA GLN A 331 -0.46 -3.19 -28.78
C GLN A 331 -0.07 -2.19 -27.72
N THR A 332 0.44 -1.04 -28.14
CA THR A 332 0.92 0.01 -27.22
C THR A 332 0.13 1.29 -27.40
N PHE A 333 -0.37 1.83 -26.30
CA PHE A 333 -1.06 3.12 -26.21
C PHE A 333 -0.16 4.06 -25.41
N ARG A 334 0.17 5.20 -26.00
CA ARG A 334 0.96 6.26 -25.35
C ARG A 334 0.01 7.29 -24.78
N LEU A 335 0.05 7.47 -23.46
CA LEU A 335 -0.73 8.47 -22.75
C LEU A 335 -0.06 9.84 -22.83
N LYS A 336 -0.85 10.91 -22.71
CA LYS A 336 -0.41 12.31 -22.75
C LYS A 336 -0.44 12.96 -21.38
#